data_5d60d264dac5f5544034677a0988fe78
#
_entry.id   5d60d264dac5f5544034677a0988fe78
#
_cell.length_a   1.000
_cell.length_b   1.000
_cell.length_c   1.000
_cell.angle_alpha   90.00
_cell.angle_beta   90.00
_cell.angle_gamma   90.00
#
_symmetry.space_group_name_H-M   'P 1'
#
loop_
_entity.id
_entity.type
_entity.pdbx_description
1 polymer ?
#
loop_
_entity_poly.entity_id
_entity_poly.type
_entity_poly.pdbx_seq_one_letter_code
_entity_poly.pdbx_strand_id
1 'polypeptide(L)'
;MAKIDTFSYKLGAADCFCEMVQTGVKQIALAHPCDTRAARDEYLPYFEDLCQKYGVKLYVEDVPLLTDLFPLSMNQGKYNAIFYQEDSALDAYLALKVEKQAALEAGAYTPETRRDIAWRFGKLLSYTDEGIRRLLEQNQEKE
;
A
#
# COMPACT_ATOMS: atom_id res chain seq x y z
N MET A 1 32.98 -3.43 -5.75
CA MET A 1 31.54 -3.72 -5.93
C MET A 1 30.73 -2.64 -5.25
N ALA A 2 29.74 -2.10 -5.96
CA ALA A 2 28.86 -1.10 -5.39
C ALA A 2 27.96 -1.71 -4.30
N LYS A 3 27.70 -0.95 -3.26
CA LYS A 3 26.75 -1.31 -2.21
C LYS A 3 25.43 -0.65 -2.48
N ILE A 4 24.33 -1.36 -2.22
CA ILE A 4 22.99 -0.79 -2.30
C ILE A 4 22.76 0.04 -1.04
N ASP A 5 22.51 1.34 -1.23
CA ASP A 5 22.03 2.20 -0.17
C ASP A 5 20.52 2.02 -0.06
N THR A 6 20.05 1.46 1.05
CA THR A 6 18.65 1.12 1.27
C THR A 6 17.73 2.34 1.19
N PHE A 7 18.17 3.46 1.75
CA PHE A 7 17.37 4.69 1.70
C PHE A 7 17.17 5.16 0.25
N SER A 8 18.27 5.28 -0.50
CA SER A 8 18.20 5.69 -1.91
C SER A 8 17.43 4.71 -2.79
N TYR A 9 17.56 3.41 -2.51
CA TYR A 9 16.82 2.37 -3.24
C TYR A 9 15.31 2.53 -3.05
N LYS A 10 14.86 2.67 -1.82
CA LYS A 10 13.44 2.84 -1.51
C LYS A 10 12.91 4.17 -2.07
N LEU A 11 13.72 5.22 -2.02
CA LEU A 11 13.35 6.51 -2.59
C LEU A 11 13.23 6.44 -4.12
N GLY A 12 14.13 5.72 -4.78
CA GLY A 12 14.06 5.48 -6.23
C GLY A 12 12.81 4.70 -6.62
N ALA A 13 12.42 3.71 -5.82
CA ALA A 13 11.16 2.99 -6.03
C ALA A 13 9.96 3.92 -5.89
N ALA A 14 9.97 4.80 -4.88
CA ALA A 14 8.91 5.80 -4.70
C ALA A 14 8.82 6.76 -5.89
N ASP A 15 9.94 7.17 -6.46
CA ASP A 15 9.98 8.00 -7.67
C ASP A 15 9.22 7.31 -8.82
N CYS A 16 9.52 6.04 -9.09
CA CYS A 16 8.82 5.25 -10.10
C CYS A 16 7.32 5.11 -9.79
N PHE A 17 6.96 4.90 -8.54
CA PHE A 17 5.55 4.77 -8.15
C PHE A 17 4.79 6.07 -8.38
N CYS A 18 5.38 7.22 -8.08
CA CYS A 18 4.75 8.52 -8.34
C CYS A 18 4.53 8.74 -9.84
N GLU A 19 5.46 8.35 -10.69
CA GLU A 19 5.30 8.40 -12.14
C GLU A 19 4.15 7.50 -12.60
N MET A 20 4.06 6.28 -12.08
CA MET A 20 2.99 5.34 -12.42
C MET A 20 1.62 5.86 -11.99
N VAL A 21 1.53 6.54 -10.86
CA VAL A 21 0.27 7.15 -10.40
C VAL A 21 -0.09 8.33 -11.30
N GLN A 22 0.86 9.20 -11.60
CA GLN A 22 0.64 10.34 -12.50
C GLN A 22 0.13 9.92 -13.88
N THR A 23 0.71 8.89 -14.44
CA THR A 23 0.37 8.41 -15.79
C THR A 23 -0.86 7.54 -15.85
N GLY A 24 -1.48 7.24 -14.69
CA GLY A 24 -2.70 6.43 -14.62
C GLY A 24 -2.45 4.92 -14.67
N VAL A 25 -1.21 4.46 -14.63
CA VAL A 25 -0.89 3.03 -14.56
C VAL A 25 -1.34 2.43 -13.22
N LYS A 26 -1.25 3.21 -12.14
CA LYS A 26 -1.70 2.81 -10.82
C LYS A 26 -2.66 3.85 -10.24
N GLN A 27 -3.72 3.37 -9.59
CA GLN A 27 -4.64 4.26 -8.87
C GLN A 27 -4.00 4.76 -7.58
N ILE A 28 -3.40 3.85 -6.81
CA ILE A 28 -2.60 4.15 -5.62
C ILE A 28 -1.32 3.33 -5.66
N ALA A 29 -0.29 3.83 -5.00
CA ALA A 29 0.96 3.09 -4.82
C ALA A 29 1.41 3.21 -3.36
N LEU A 30 1.85 2.08 -2.81
CA LEU A 30 2.36 2.02 -1.45
C LEU A 30 3.88 2.17 -1.49
N ALA A 31 4.43 3.07 -0.68
CA ALA A 31 5.87 3.12 -0.45
C ALA A 31 6.33 1.85 0.28
N HIS A 32 7.62 1.59 0.31
CA HIS A 32 8.15 0.50 1.11
C HIS A 32 7.87 0.74 2.59
N PRO A 33 7.30 -0.24 3.31
CA PRO A 33 7.03 -0.10 4.74
C PRO A 33 8.31 0.07 5.55
N CYS A 34 8.24 0.87 6.61
CA CYS A 34 9.34 1.08 7.56
C CYS A 34 8.98 0.48 8.92
N ASP A 35 9.99 0.00 9.63
CA ASP A 35 9.80 -0.65 10.92
C ASP A 35 9.38 0.33 12.03
N THR A 36 9.77 1.59 11.91
CA THR A 36 9.45 2.62 12.88
C THR A 36 8.88 3.86 12.21
N ARG A 37 8.09 4.62 12.96
CA ARG A 37 7.58 5.90 12.50
C ARG A 37 8.71 6.86 12.16
N ALA A 38 9.74 6.92 13.00
CA ALA A 38 10.89 7.79 12.78
C ALA A 38 11.59 7.48 11.46
N ALA A 39 11.79 6.19 11.15
CA ALA A 39 12.40 5.77 9.88
C ALA A 39 11.54 6.17 8.67
N ARG A 40 10.20 6.01 8.77
CA ARG A 40 9.28 6.46 7.73
C ARG A 40 9.34 7.97 7.56
N ASP A 41 9.35 8.71 8.66
CA ASP A 41 9.31 10.17 8.63
C ASP A 41 10.57 10.78 7.98
N GLU A 42 11.69 10.08 8.02
CA GLU A 42 12.90 10.52 7.30
C GLU A 42 12.69 10.62 5.79
N TYR A 43 11.78 9.84 5.23
CA TYR A 43 11.43 9.90 3.80
C TYR A 43 10.49 11.03 3.44
N LEU A 44 9.67 11.51 4.38
CA LEU A 44 8.56 12.42 4.08
C LEU A 44 8.97 13.68 3.30
N PRO A 45 10.05 14.40 3.64
CA PRO A 45 10.45 15.56 2.85
C PRO A 45 10.75 15.20 1.38
N TYR A 46 11.37 14.04 1.15
CA TYR A 46 11.67 13.56 -0.20
C TYR A 46 10.40 13.10 -0.93
N PHE A 47 9.46 12.46 -0.22
CA PHE A 47 8.18 12.06 -0.79
C PHE A 47 7.35 13.29 -1.19
N GLU A 48 7.37 14.34 -0.38
CA GLU A 48 6.71 15.60 -0.70
C GLU A 48 7.29 16.24 -1.97
N ASP A 49 8.61 16.21 -2.12
CA ASP A 49 9.29 16.70 -3.33
C ASP A 49 8.87 15.88 -4.55
N LEU A 50 8.78 14.56 -4.43
CA LEU A 50 8.29 13.69 -5.51
C LEU A 50 6.84 13.99 -5.87
N CYS A 51 6.00 14.19 -4.87
CA CYS A 51 4.59 14.55 -5.09
C CYS A 51 4.46 15.86 -5.85
N GLN A 52 5.27 16.84 -5.49
CA GLN A 52 5.30 18.12 -6.20
C GLN A 52 5.79 17.95 -7.64
N LYS A 53 6.85 17.16 -7.84
CA LYS A 53 7.42 16.89 -9.16
C LYS A 53 6.40 16.25 -10.10
N TYR A 54 5.61 15.28 -9.62
CA TYR A 54 4.69 14.50 -10.44
C TYR A 54 3.24 14.97 -10.38
N GLY A 55 2.92 15.93 -9.52
CA GLY A 55 1.52 16.38 -9.36
C GLY A 55 0.62 15.33 -8.71
N VAL A 56 1.18 14.49 -7.84
CA VAL A 56 0.44 13.49 -7.08
C VAL A 56 0.35 13.90 -5.61
N LYS A 57 -0.46 13.19 -4.85
CA LYS A 57 -0.73 13.48 -3.43
C LYS A 57 -0.15 12.39 -2.54
N LEU A 58 0.10 12.75 -1.29
CA LEU A 58 0.67 11.87 -0.27
C LEU A 58 -0.32 11.67 0.88
N TYR A 59 -0.52 10.41 1.27
CA TYR A 59 -1.21 10.04 2.50
C TYR A 59 -0.22 9.29 3.40
N VAL A 60 -0.03 9.80 4.61
CA VAL A 60 0.88 9.21 5.61
C VAL A 60 0.09 8.21 6.45
N GLU A 61 0.54 6.97 6.49
CA GLU A 61 -0.19 5.88 7.12
C GLU A 61 0.60 5.23 8.26
N ASP A 62 0.02 5.24 9.46
CA ASP A 62 0.62 4.63 10.65
C ASP A 62 0.11 3.20 10.92
N VAL A 63 -1.03 2.84 10.35
CA VAL A 63 -1.63 1.52 10.50
C VAL A 63 -2.07 1.01 9.14
N PRO A 64 -1.20 0.29 8.41
CA PRO A 64 -1.53 -0.23 7.09
C PRO A 64 -2.71 -1.19 7.10
N LEU A 65 -3.45 -1.23 6.01
CA LEU A 65 -4.48 -2.25 5.80
C LEU A 65 -3.80 -3.62 5.65
N LEU A 66 -4.15 -4.56 6.52
CA LEU A 66 -3.70 -5.93 6.44
C LEU A 66 -4.73 -6.77 5.70
N THR A 67 -4.29 -7.50 4.70
CA THR A 67 -5.11 -8.45 3.94
C THR A 67 -4.29 -9.68 3.61
N ASP A 68 -4.95 -10.72 3.10
CA ASP A 68 -4.26 -11.91 2.63
C ASP A 68 -3.49 -11.70 1.30
N LEU A 69 -3.55 -10.50 0.73
CA LEU A 69 -2.82 -10.18 -0.50
C LEU A 69 -1.29 -10.21 -0.28
N PHE A 70 -0.85 -9.77 0.87
CA PHE A 70 0.58 -9.73 1.24
C PHE A 70 0.82 -10.48 2.56
N PRO A 71 2.02 -11.03 2.75
CA PRO A 71 2.37 -11.64 4.03
C PRO A 71 2.20 -10.64 5.20
N LEU A 72 1.68 -11.12 6.33
CA LEU A 72 1.49 -10.26 7.51
C LEU A 72 2.76 -9.54 7.93
N SER A 73 3.90 -10.22 7.90
CA SER A 73 5.19 -9.64 8.29
C SER A 73 5.61 -8.44 7.44
N MET A 74 5.06 -8.30 6.23
CA MET A 74 5.39 -7.19 5.34
C MET A 74 4.83 -5.86 5.85
N ASN A 75 3.63 -5.86 6.44
CA ASN A 75 2.91 -4.63 6.78
C ASN A 75 2.51 -4.52 8.25
N GLN A 76 2.39 -5.63 8.98
CA GLN A 76 1.92 -5.60 10.36
C GLN A 76 2.91 -4.87 11.26
N GLY A 77 2.42 -3.86 11.97
CA GLY A 77 3.26 -3.04 12.85
C GLY A 77 4.19 -2.09 12.10
N LYS A 78 4.01 -1.92 10.81
CA LYS A 78 4.85 -1.05 9.96
C LYS A 78 4.21 0.33 9.78
N TYR A 79 5.02 1.24 9.25
CA TYR A 79 4.64 2.62 8.95
C TYR A 79 4.87 2.87 7.48
N ASN A 80 3.91 3.47 6.82
CA ASN A 80 3.91 3.57 5.36
C ASN A 80 3.48 4.95 4.87
N ALA A 81 3.48 5.10 3.57
CA ALA A 81 2.95 6.26 2.85
C ALA A 81 2.29 5.76 1.57
N ILE A 82 1.26 6.45 1.13
CA ILE A 82 0.50 6.11 -0.07
C ILE A 82 0.54 7.29 -1.01
N PHE A 83 0.85 7.03 -2.28
CA PHE A 83 0.79 8.02 -3.35
C PHE A 83 -0.49 7.82 -4.14
N TYR A 84 -1.20 8.90 -4.43
CA TYR A 84 -2.44 8.87 -5.19
C TYR A 84 -2.63 10.18 -5.95
N GLN A 85 -3.51 10.19 -6.93
CA GLN A 85 -3.84 11.40 -7.68
C GLN A 85 -5.30 11.81 -7.46
N GLU A 86 -6.21 10.87 -7.63
CA GLU A 86 -7.64 11.10 -7.45
C GLU A 86 -8.07 10.82 -6.00
N ASP A 87 -8.75 11.77 -5.38
CA ASP A 87 -9.26 11.61 -4.01
C ASP A 87 -10.14 10.38 -3.87
N SER A 88 -10.91 10.04 -4.91
CA SER A 88 -11.76 8.84 -4.91
C SER A 88 -10.97 7.54 -4.74
N ALA A 89 -9.73 7.48 -5.22
CA ALA A 89 -8.88 6.30 -5.05
C ALA A 89 -8.45 6.12 -3.59
N LEU A 90 -8.05 7.21 -2.92
CA LEU A 90 -7.74 7.18 -1.50
C LEU A 90 -8.99 6.87 -0.67
N ASP A 91 -10.12 7.49 -1.00
CA ASP A 91 -11.39 7.25 -0.31
C ASP A 91 -11.79 5.76 -0.39
N ALA A 92 -11.59 5.13 -1.54
CA ALA A 92 -11.86 3.70 -1.70
C ALA A 92 -10.95 2.83 -0.81
N TYR A 93 -9.68 3.19 -0.69
CA TYR A 93 -8.75 2.51 0.22
C TYR A 93 -9.17 2.66 1.69
N LEU A 94 -9.49 3.88 2.11
CA LEU A 94 -9.93 4.14 3.48
C LEU A 94 -11.25 3.44 3.78
N ALA A 95 -12.16 3.35 2.81
CA ALA A 95 -13.41 2.63 2.95
C ALA A 95 -13.19 1.13 3.18
N LEU A 96 -12.21 0.52 2.53
CA LEU A 96 -11.85 -0.88 2.79
C LEU A 96 -11.39 -1.10 4.24
N LYS A 97 -10.64 -0.17 4.79
CA LYS A 97 -10.20 -0.24 6.20
C LYS A 97 -11.40 -0.19 7.15
N VAL A 98 -12.34 0.71 6.90
CA VAL A 98 -13.57 0.83 7.70
C VAL A 98 -14.42 -0.43 7.56
N GLU A 99 -14.58 -0.95 6.36
CA GLU A 99 -15.37 -2.15 6.08
C GLU A 99 -14.78 -3.39 6.79
N LYS A 100 -13.46 -3.56 6.73
CA LYS A 100 -12.79 -4.63 7.47
C LYS A 100 -13.04 -4.51 8.97
N GLN A 101 -12.86 -3.34 9.54
CA GLN A 101 -13.07 -3.10 10.97
C GLN A 101 -14.51 -3.40 11.38
N ALA A 102 -15.48 -2.97 10.60
CA ALA A 102 -16.89 -3.24 10.85
C ALA A 102 -17.19 -4.75 10.80
N ALA A 103 -16.59 -5.47 9.84
CA ALA A 103 -16.75 -6.92 9.73
C ALA A 103 -16.14 -7.64 10.95
N LEU A 104 -14.97 -7.21 11.44
CA LEU A 104 -14.35 -7.76 12.63
C LEU A 104 -15.24 -7.54 13.87
N GLU A 105 -15.76 -6.34 14.05
CA GLU A 105 -16.62 -6.01 15.19
C GLU A 105 -17.93 -6.78 15.18
N ALA A 106 -18.46 -7.07 13.98
CA ALA A 106 -19.70 -7.83 13.80
C ALA A 106 -19.51 -9.36 13.83
N GLY A 107 -18.26 -9.84 13.97
CA GLY A 107 -17.96 -11.26 13.86
C GLY A 107 -18.22 -11.84 12.46
N ALA A 108 -18.18 -10.98 11.44
CA ALA A 108 -18.49 -11.33 10.04
C ALA A 108 -17.25 -11.34 9.14
N TYR A 109 -16.05 -11.30 9.70
CA TYR A 109 -14.82 -11.37 8.93
C TYR A 109 -14.49 -12.81 8.54
N THR A 110 -15.37 -13.36 7.72
CA THR A 110 -15.29 -14.75 7.23
C THR A 110 -14.19 -14.90 6.19
N PRO A 111 -13.77 -16.14 5.85
CA PRO A 111 -12.83 -16.37 4.75
C PRO A 111 -13.26 -15.73 3.42
N GLU A 112 -14.55 -15.72 3.13
CA GLU A 112 -15.09 -15.07 1.92
C GLU A 112 -14.92 -13.56 1.96
N THR A 113 -15.24 -12.92 3.08
CA THR A 113 -15.06 -11.49 3.28
C THR A 113 -13.58 -11.10 3.24
N ARG A 114 -12.71 -11.89 3.84
CA ARG A 114 -11.26 -11.69 3.79
C ARG A 114 -10.76 -11.69 2.35
N ARG A 115 -11.18 -12.68 1.58
CA ARG A 115 -10.79 -12.80 0.17
C ARG A 115 -11.31 -11.62 -0.66
N ASP A 116 -12.54 -11.20 -0.44
CA ASP A 116 -13.14 -10.06 -1.15
C ASP A 116 -12.37 -8.77 -0.87
N ILE A 117 -12.05 -8.49 0.39
CA ILE A 117 -11.29 -7.29 0.76
C ILE A 117 -9.89 -7.33 0.15
N ALA A 118 -9.21 -8.47 0.22
CA ALA A 118 -7.89 -8.64 -0.40
C ALA A 118 -7.95 -8.43 -1.92
N TRP A 119 -8.98 -8.94 -2.57
CA TRP A 119 -9.21 -8.78 -4.00
C TRP A 119 -9.38 -7.31 -4.38
N ARG A 120 -10.27 -6.62 -3.69
CA ARG A 120 -10.54 -5.20 -3.96
C ARG A 120 -9.31 -4.32 -3.67
N PHE A 121 -8.53 -4.66 -2.65
CA PHE A 121 -7.27 -3.98 -2.39
C PHE A 121 -6.29 -4.17 -3.56
N GLY A 122 -6.15 -5.38 -4.06
CA GLY A 122 -5.32 -5.65 -5.23
C GLY A 122 -5.77 -4.86 -6.47
N LYS A 123 -7.09 -4.72 -6.67
CA LYS A 123 -7.63 -3.91 -7.78
C LYS A 123 -7.28 -2.43 -7.61
N LEU A 124 -7.32 -1.90 -6.38
CA LEU A 124 -6.89 -0.53 -6.09
C LEU A 124 -5.41 -0.32 -6.39
N LEU A 125 -4.58 -1.32 -6.16
CA LEU A 125 -3.15 -1.31 -6.51
C LEU A 125 -2.91 -1.46 -8.01
N SER A 126 -3.98 -1.61 -8.79
CA SER A 126 -3.96 -1.80 -10.25
C SER A 126 -3.33 -3.13 -10.71
N TYR A 127 -3.40 -4.13 -9.84
CA TYR A 127 -2.96 -5.48 -10.19
C TYR A 127 -3.98 -6.17 -11.08
N THR A 128 -3.49 -7.05 -11.95
CA THR A 128 -4.35 -7.91 -12.78
C THR A 128 -5.02 -8.98 -11.92
N ASP A 129 -6.13 -9.53 -12.41
CA ASP A 129 -6.83 -10.62 -11.73
C ASP A 129 -5.89 -11.81 -11.49
N GLU A 130 -5.09 -12.17 -12.50
CA GLU A 130 -4.09 -13.25 -12.38
C GLU A 130 -3.03 -12.92 -11.34
N GLY A 131 -2.54 -11.67 -11.32
CA GLY A 131 -1.57 -11.22 -10.33
C GLY A 131 -2.10 -11.33 -8.91
N ILE A 132 -3.36 -10.94 -8.68
CA ILE A 132 -4.01 -11.05 -7.38
C ILE A 132 -4.14 -12.52 -6.96
N ARG A 133 -4.61 -13.40 -7.85
CA ARG A 133 -4.72 -14.84 -7.55
C ARG A 133 -3.38 -15.43 -7.16
N ARG A 134 -2.33 -15.08 -7.90
CA ARG A 134 -0.98 -15.56 -7.62
C ARG A 134 -0.50 -15.12 -6.24
N LEU A 135 -0.68 -13.86 -5.88
CA LEU A 135 -0.30 -13.35 -4.58
C LEU A 135 -1.06 -14.06 -3.45
N LEU A 136 -2.37 -14.24 -3.61
CA LEU A 136 -3.19 -14.95 -2.62
C LEU A 136 -2.75 -16.41 -2.45
N GLU A 137 -2.42 -17.10 -3.54
CA GLU A 137 -1.97 -18.49 -3.51
C GLU A 137 -0.58 -18.65 -2.90
N GLN A 138 0.33 -17.73 -3.17
CA GLN A 138 1.71 -17.79 -2.71
C GLN A 138 1.89 -17.34 -1.28
N ASN A 139 0.95 -16.59 -0.71
CA ASN A 139 1.08 -16.05 0.64
C ASN A 139 1.00 -17.17 1.69
N GLN A 140 2.09 -17.36 2.43
CA GLN A 140 2.20 -18.34 3.53
C GLN A 140 1.87 -17.72 4.90
N GLU A 141 1.66 -16.41 4.98
CA GLU A 141 1.40 -15.67 6.22
C GLU A 141 0.07 -14.93 6.13
N LYS A 142 -1.02 -15.69 6.01
CA LYS A 142 -2.39 -15.14 5.98
C LYS A 142 -2.85 -14.73 7.37
N GLU A 143 -3.85 -13.86 7.42
CA GLU A 143 -4.53 -13.46 8.65
C GLU A 143 -5.14 -14.65 9.41
#